data_0fda18e93829230e88df95ce36d41db0
#
_entry.id   0fda18e93829230e88df95ce36d41db0
#
_cell.length_a   1.000
_cell.length_b   1.000
_cell.length_c   1.000
_cell.angle_alpha   90.00
_cell.angle_beta   90.00
_cell.angle_gamma   90.00
#
_symmetry.space_group_name_H-M   'P 1'
#
loop_
_entity.id
_entity.type
_entity.pdbx_description
1 polymer ?
#
loop_
_entity_poly.entity_id
_entity_poly.type
_entity_poly.pdbx_seq_one_letter_code
_entity_poly.pdbx_strand_id
1 'polypeptide(L)'
;MKKRSKDLLSVKKLDHEAMEIIQDNTIDIYPWETTYIAANNLNWKPRPVFQSYITYTPYLDMKNANFYNSVKSPSLILWEKKHWGGEVESIDGRYLLNDEPLTLFQILNHYRPVYENPSFLLMRRADYELLSQPTIVLQGVYQWNAWLNVPNNRTSTNHILRAKTNIKRTSSQKLKKLLYKEFEVY
;
A
#
# COMPACT_ATOMS: atom_id res chain seq x y z
N MET A 1 -3.82 -18.36 29.39
CA MET A 1 -4.23 -17.66 28.14
C MET A 1 -4.57 -16.17 28.34
N LYS A 2 -5.44 -15.77 29.26
CA LYS A 2 -5.87 -14.35 29.43
C LYS A 2 -4.74 -13.33 29.70
N LYS A 3 -3.68 -13.69 30.46
CA LYS A 3 -2.56 -12.77 30.77
C LYS A 3 -1.74 -12.46 29.52
N ARG A 4 -1.33 -13.48 28.75
CA ARG A 4 -0.54 -13.33 27.52
C ARG A 4 -1.25 -12.49 26.45
N SER A 5 -2.59 -12.61 26.34
CA SER A 5 -3.39 -11.78 25.42
C SER A 5 -3.40 -10.31 25.83
N LYS A 6 -3.50 -10.02 27.14
CA LYS A 6 -3.43 -8.64 27.64
C LYS A 6 -2.06 -8.00 27.40
N ASP A 7 -0.98 -8.77 27.57
CA ASP A 7 0.38 -8.30 27.36
C ASP A 7 0.62 -7.95 25.87
N LEU A 8 0.11 -8.77 24.93
CA LEU A 8 0.17 -8.49 23.50
C LEU A 8 -0.61 -7.22 23.11
N LEU A 9 -1.78 -7.01 23.67
CA LEU A 9 -2.57 -5.81 23.41
C LEU A 9 -1.91 -4.54 23.96
N SER A 10 -1.20 -4.64 25.09
CA SER A 10 -0.55 -3.48 25.70
C SER A 10 0.57 -2.89 24.83
N VAL A 11 1.26 -3.74 24.06
CA VAL A 11 2.34 -3.31 23.14
C VAL A 11 1.82 -2.49 21.96
N LYS A 12 0.54 -2.67 21.59
CA LYS A 12 -0.10 -1.97 20.46
C LYS A 12 -1.02 -0.82 20.92
N LYS A 13 -0.85 -0.35 22.16
CA LYS A 13 -1.52 0.86 22.61
C LYS A 13 -0.98 2.08 21.86
N LEU A 14 -1.92 2.89 21.36
CA LEU A 14 -1.62 4.18 20.75
C LEU A 14 -1.36 5.22 21.86
N ASP A 15 -0.55 6.20 21.55
CA ASP A 15 -0.34 7.35 22.43
C ASP A 15 -1.56 8.28 22.44
N HIS A 16 -1.55 9.22 23.38
CA HIS A 16 -2.68 10.14 23.60
C HIS A 16 -2.95 11.02 22.37
N GLU A 17 -1.89 11.54 21.73
CA GLU A 17 -2.01 12.44 20.58
C GLU A 17 -2.66 11.74 19.38
N ALA A 18 -2.25 10.49 19.08
CA ALA A 18 -2.87 9.70 18.03
C ALA A 18 -4.36 9.44 18.34
N MET A 19 -4.70 9.14 19.60
CA MET A 19 -6.10 8.91 20.01
C MET A 19 -6.95 10.17 19.91
N GLU A 20 -6.41 11.34 20.22
CA GLU A 20 -7.08 12.64 20.01
C GLU A 20 -7.37 12.93 18.53
N ILE A 21 -6.49 12.51 17.63
CA ILE A 21 -6.72 12.64 16.18
C ILE A 21 -7.77 11.64 15.67
N ILE A 22 -7.74 10.41 16.21
CA ILE A 22 -8.63 9.32 15.77
C ILE A 22 -10.05 9.56 16.24
N GLN A 23 -10.26 9.82 17.53
CA GLN A 23 -11.60 9.95 18.12
C GLN A 23 -12.55 8.82 17.67
N ASP A 24 -13.75 9.15 17.21
CA ASP A 24 -14.76 8.22 16.68
C ASP A 24 -14.65 8.01 15.16
N ASN A 25 -13.63 8.57 14.52
CA ASN A 25 -13.44 8.44 13.07
C ASN A 25 -13.24 6.99 12.66
N THR A 26 -13.74 6.65 11.47
CA THR A 26 -13.48 5.35 10.88
C THR A 26 -12.02 5.23 10.46
N ILE A 27 -11.42 4.06 10.73
CA ILE A 27 -9.99 3.82 10.47
C ILE A 27 -9.78 2.44 9.85
N ASP A 28 -8.86 2.34 8.90
CA ASP A 28 -8.30 1.07 8.45
C ASP A 28 -6.85 0.92 8.90
N ILE A 29 -6.39 -0.31 9.05
CA ILE A 29 -5.02 -0.64 9.44
C ILE A 29 -4.26 -1.16 8.23
N TYR A 30 -3.14 -0.52 7.91
CA TYR A 30 -2.27 -0.92 6.82
C TYR A 30 -0.86 -1.24 7.36
N PRO A 31 -0.18 -2.26 6.89
CA PRO A 31 -0.62 -3.23 5.86
C PRO A 31 -1.46 -4.41 6.40
N TRP A 32 -1.36 -4.83 7.70
CA TRP A 32 -2.09 -6.03 8.21
C TRP A 32 -2.25 -6.14 9.72
N GLU A 33 -1.60 -5.31 10.55
CA GLU A 33 -1.52 -5.47 12.02
C GLU A 33 -2.81 -5.02 12.73
N THR A 34 -3.85 -5.84 12.59
CA THR A 34 -5.18 -5.55 13.15
C THR A 34 -5.26 -5.56 14.69
N THR A 35 -4.18 -5.95 15.38
CA THR A 35 -4.13 -5.94 16.86
C THR A 35 -4.35 -4.53 17.42
N TYR A 36 -3.99 -3.47 16.68
CA TYR A 36 -4.28 -2.09 17.03
C TYR A 36 -5.76 -1.82 17.27
N ILE A 37 -6.65 -2.51 16.53
CA ILE A 37 -8.10 -2.36 16.66
C ILE A 37 -8.57 -2.75 18.05
N ALA A 38 -8.25 -3.98 18.45
CA ALA A 38 -8.65 -4.53 19.75
C ALA A 38 -7.92 -3.83 20.90
N ALA A 39 -6.65 -3.43 20.69
CA ALA A 39 -5.88 -2.73 21.71
C ALA A 39 -6.47 -1.37 22.07
N ASN A 40 -7.07 -0.65 21.13
CA ASN A 40 -7.51 0.73 21.31
C ASN A 40 -9.03 0.95 21.07
N ASN A 41 -9.78 -0.12 20.87
CA ASN A 41 -11.22 -0.06 20.59
C ASN A 41 -11.57 0.89 19.42
N LEU A 42 -10.83 0.74 18.30
CA LEU A 42 -10.98 1.62 17.14
C LEU A 42 -12.22 1.30 16.31
N ASN A 43 -12.83 2.32 15.72
CA ASN A 43 -13.93 2.18 14.77
C ASN A 43 -13.44 1.68 13.41
N TRP A 44 -13.16 0.38 13.34
CA TRP A 44 -12.52 -0.26 12.21
C TRP A 44 -13.43 -0.37 11.00
N LYS A 45 -12.94 0.11 9.87
CA LYS A 45 -13.59 0.03 8.56
C LYS A 45 -12.63 -0.56 7.54
N PRO A 46 -12.53 -1.90 7.48
CA PRO A 46 -11.53 -2.58 6.68
C PRO A 46 -11.78 -2.47 5.18
N ARG A 47 -10.68 -2.46 4.41
CA ARG A 47 -10.70 -2.75 2.98
C ARG A 47 -11.08 -4.21 2.72
N PRO A 48 -11.54 -4.57 1.50
CA PRO A 48 -11.98 -5.93 1.18
C PRO A 48 -10.93 -7.01 1.45
N VAL A 49 -9.66 -6.74 1.19
CA VAL A 49 -8.52 -7.62 1.51
C VAL A 49 -7.62 -6.91 2.50
N PHE A 50 -7.92 -7.04 3.79
CA PHE A 50 -7.26 -6.26 4.84
C PHE A 50 -5.83 -6.72 5.18
N GLN A 51 -5.41 -7.89 4.71
CA GLN A 51 -4.04 -8.39 4.86
C GLN A 51 -3.31 -8.26 3.52
N SER A 52 -2.45 -7.26 3.39
CA SER A 52 -1.75 -6.93 2.14
C SER A 52 -1.00 -8.11 1.54
N TYR A 53 -0.40 -8.95 2.37
CA TYR A 53 0.38 -10.11 1.93
C TYR A 53 -0.44 -11.21 1.24
N ILE A 54 -1.78 -11.17 1.27
CA ILE A 54 -2.65 -12.09 0.51
C ILE A 54 -3.23 -11.46 -0.75
N THR A 55 -2.86 -10.24 -1.07
CA THR A 55 -3.30 -9.52 -2.29
C THR A 55 -2.39 -9.88 -3.47
N TYR A 56 -2.41 -11.15 -3.91
CA TYR A 56 -1.46 -11.61 -4.95
C TYR A 56 -1.94 -11.40 -6.38
N THR A 57 -3.15 -10.92 -6.59
CA THR A 57 -3.69 -10.80 -7.94
C THR A 57 -4.09 -9.37 -8.24
N PRO A 58 -3.98 -8.93 -9.51
CA PRO A 58 -4.46 -7.59 -9.91
C PRO A 58 -5.94 -7.37 -9.58
N TYR A 59 -6.74 -8.43 -9.54
CA TYR A 59 -8.14 -8.35 -9.16
C TYR A 59 -8.32 -7.95 -7.69
N LEU A 60 -7.56 -8.56 -6.78
CA LEU A 60 -7.65 -8.26 -5.35
C LEU A 60 -7.10 -6.85 -5.06
N ASP A 61 -5.99 -6.48 -5.67
CA ASP A 61 -5.43 -5.13 -5.60
C ASP A 61 -6.43 -4.08 -6.11
N MET A 62 -7.07 -4.33 -7.25
CA MET A 62 -8.11 -3.44 -7.78
C MET A 62 -9.32 -3.32 -6.84
N LYS A 63 -9.70 -4.38 -6.12
CA LYS A 63 -10.78 -4.33 -5.12
C LYS A 63 -10.44 -3.39 -3.96
N ASN A 64 -9.23 -3.49 -3.42
CA ASN A 64 -8.74 -2.59 -2.39
C ASN A 64 -8.60 -1.14 -2.92
N ALA A 65 -8.03 -0.97 -4.11
CA ALA A 65 -7.91 0.34 -4.75
C ALA A 65 -9.28 1.03 -4.92
N ASN A 66 -10.27 0.31 -5.44
CA ASN A 66 -11.63 0.83 -5.62
C ASN A 66 -12.28 1.21 -4.28
N PHE A 67 -11.98 0.49 -3.21
CA PHE A 67 -12.46 0.84 -1.86
C PHE A 67 -11.88 2.18 -1.41
N TYR A 68 -10.57 2.38 -1.50
CA TYR A 68 -9.93 3.64 -1.10
C TYR A 68 -10.31 4.83 -1.99
N ASN A 69 -10.61 4.59 -3.27
CA ASN A 69 -11.11 5.61 -4.20
C ASN A 69 -12.60 5.98 -3.96
N SER A 70 -13.33 5.18 -3.20
CA SER A 70 -14.77 5.37 -3.02
C SER A 70 -15.10 6.26 -1.82
N VAL A 71 -16.35 6.75 -1.78
CA VAL A 71 -16.94 7.44 -0.61
C VAL A 71 -17.08 6.52 0.61
N LYS A 72 -16.95 5.22 0.43
CA LYS A 72 -17.00 4.22 1.50
C LYS A 72 -15.66 4.03 2.20
N SER A 73 -14.59 4.68 1.75
CA SER A 73 -13.27 4.57 2.39
C SER A 73 -13.27 5.10 3.82
N PRO A 74 -12.34 4.66 4.68
CA PRO A 74 -12.24 5.18 6.04
C PRO A 74 -11.73 6.62 6.05
N SER A 75 -12.03 7.35 7.13
CA SER A 75 -11.53 8.72 7.34
C SER A 75 -10.03 8.75 7.62
N LEU A 76 -9.52 7.66 8.22
CA LEU A 76 -8.12 7.53 8.64
C LEU A 76 -7.54 6.19 8.18
N ILE A 77 -6.22 6.17 8.00
CA ILE A 77 -5.41 4.96 7.87
C ILE A 77 -4.32 5.02 8.91
N LEU A 78 -4.18 3.97 9.71
CA LEU A 78 -3.00 3.73 10.53
C LEU A 78 -2.07 2.81 9.73
N TRP A 79 -0.91 3.34 9.36
CA TRP A 79 0.10 2.60 8.64
C TRP A 79 1.22 2.21 9.59
N GLU A 80 1.29 0.94 9.90
CA GLU A 80 2.34 0.42 10.78
C GLU A 80 3.71 0.52 10.12
N LYS A 81 4.69 0.97 10.90
CA LYS A 81 6.11 0.96 10.54
C LYS A 81 6.78 -0.25 11.18
N LYS A 82 7.78 -0.81 10.53
CA LYS A 82 8.57 -1.88 11.13
C LYS A 82 9.42 -1.37 12.29
N HIS A 83 9.58 -2.20 13.30
CA HIS A 83 10.39 -1.91 14.48
C HIS A 83 11.88 -1.64 14.20
N TRP A 84 12.38 -2.05 13.05
CA TRP A 84 13.77 -1.93 12.65
C TRP A 84 13.92 -0.82 11.60
N GLY A 85 14.13 0.42 12.05
CA GLY A 85 14.43 1.55 11.18
C GLY A 85 13.33 2.60 11.00
N GLY A 86 12.10 2.35 11.46
CA GLY A 86 10.99 3.33 11.37
C GLY A 86 10.49 3.59 9.95
N GLU A 87 10.86 2.76 8.99
CA GLU A 87 10.46 2.88 7.59
C GLU A 87 9.16 2.13 7.30
N VAL A 88 8.43 2.63 6.30
CA VAL A 88 7.24 1.98 5.76
C VAL A 88 7.70 0.91 4.79
N GLU A 89 7.73 -0.33 5.24
CA GLU A 89 8.18 -1.45 4.44
C GLU A 89 7.04 -2.44 4.15
N SER A 90 7.23 -3.20 3.08
CA SER A 90 6.45 -4.37 2.77
C SER A 90 6.94 -5.61 3.52
N ILE A 91 6.18 -6.70 3.39
CA ILE A 91 6.59 -8.02 3.88
C ILE A 91 7.92 -8.44 3.20
N ASP A 92 8.81 -9.06 3.96
CA ASP A 92 10.09 -9.58 3.47
C ASP A 92 11.03 -8.52 2.85
N GLY A 93 10.91 -7.23 3.24
CA GLY A 93 11.76 -6.16 2.72
C GLY A 93 11.55 -5.84 1.23
N ARG A 94 10.40 -6.21 0.68
CA ARG A 94 10.05 -5.85 -0.71
C ARG A 94 9.82 -4.35 -0.82
N TYR A 95 10.02 -3.84 -2.04
CA TYR A 95 9.65 -2.47 -2.34
C TYR A 95 8.14 -2.30 -2.26
N LEU A 96 7.70 -1.47 -1.34
CA LEU A 96 6.30 -1.32 -0.95
C LEU A 96 5.34 -1.09 -2.14
N LEU A 97 5.73 -0.22 -3.10
CA LEU A 97 4.90 0.10 -4.26
C LEU A 97 4.72 -1.07 -5.25
N ASN A 98 5.42 -2.19 -5.05
CA ASN A 98 5.26 -3.38 -5.88
C ASN A 98 4.29 -4.41 -5.32
N ASP A 99 3.89 -4.30 -4.05
CA ASP A 99 3.00 -5.29 -3.43
C ASP A 99 1.54 -5.11 -3.87
N GLU A 100 1.02 -3.92 -3.68
CA GLU A 100 -0.35 -3.52 -4.03
C GLU A 100 -0.32 -2.18 -4.76
N PRO A 101 0.23 -2.12 -6.00
CA PRO A 101 0.52 -0.85 -6.67
C PRO A 101 -0.72 0.03 -6.91
N LEU A 102 -1.88 -0.57 -7.16
CA LEU A 102 -3.12 0.18 -7.35
C LEU A 102 -3.67 0.70 -6.03
N THR A 103 -3.67 -0.14 -4.99
CA THR A 103 -4.09 0.22 -3.63
C THR A 103 -3.24 1.36 -3.08
N LEU A 104 -1.92 1.22 -3.15
CA LEU A 104 -0.98 2.22 -2.68
C LEU A 104 -1.11 3.53 -3.43
N PHE A 105 -1.32 3.47 -4.74
CA PHE A 105 -1.59 4.68 -5.52
C PHE A 105 -2.83 5.43 -5.00
N GLN A 106 -3.91 4.71 -4.68
CA GLN A 106 -5.12 5.36 -4.14
C GLN A 106 -4.91 5.89 -2.73
N ILE A 107 -4.15 5.19 -1.88
CA ILE A 107 -3.79 5.72 -0.56
C ILE A 107 -3.01 7.03 -0.71
N LEU A 108 -1.97 7.06 -1.54
CA LEU A 108 -1.15 8.26 -1.76
C LEU A 108 -1.93 9.40 -2.45
N ASN A 109 -2.95 9.07 -3.25
CA ASN A 109 -3.78 10.06 -3.93
C ASN A 109 -4.86 10.68 -3.03
N HIS A 110 -5.29 9.97 -1.99
CA HIS A 110 -6.42 10.41 -1.18
C HIS A 110 -6.12 10.64 0.30
N TYR A 111 -4.94 10.27 0.78
CA TYR A 111 -4.60 10.40 2.20
C TYR A 111 -3.28 11.15 2.40
N ARG A 112 -3.28 12.06 3.36
CA ARG A 112 -2.10 12.84 3.76
C ARG A 112 -1.68 12.50 5.19
N PRO A 113 -0.39 12.48 5.50
CA PRO A 113 0.10 12.34 6.87
C PRO A 113 -0.45 13.42 7.79
N VAL A 114 -0.88 13.05 8.98
CA VAL A 114 -1.36 13.96 10.02
C VAL A 114 -0.66 13.75 11.36
N TYR A 115 -0.06 12.57 11.57
CA TYR A 115 0.72 12.26 12.75
C TYR A 115 1.70 11.12 12.44
N GLU A 116 2.87 11.16 13.04
CA GLU A 116 3.90 10.14 12.84
C GLU A 116 4.70 9.93 14.13
N ASN A 117 4.96 8.66 14.46
CA ASN A 117 5.91 8.26 15.46
C ASN A 117 6.78 7.09 14.97
N PRO A 118 7.73 6.56 15.75
CA PRO A 118 8.57 5.45 15.30
C PRO A 118 7.82 4.16 14.94
N SER A 119 6.60 3.95 15.45
CA SER A 119 5.83 2.72 15.28
C SER A 119 4.79 2.77 14.17
N PHE A 120 4.26 3.94 13.87
CA PHE A 120 3.23 4.10 12.84
C PHE A 120 3.15 5.51 12.27
N LEU A 121 2.49 5.60 11.11
CA LEU A 121 2.09 6.82 10.44
C LEU A 121 0.55 6.86 10.42
N LEU A 122 -0.04 7.94 10.91
CA LEU A 122 -1.47 8.18 10.80
C LEU A 122 -1.75 9.12 9.62
N MET A 123 -2.61 8.67 8.71
CA MET A 123 -2.98 9.41 7.52
C MET A 123 -4.46 9.75 7.55
N ARG A 124 -4.82 10.95 7.13
CA ARG A 124 -6.21 11.41 7.03
C ARG A 124 -6.63 11.58 5.58
N ARG A 125 -7.85 11.17 5.27
CA ARG A 125 -8.43 11.38 3.95
C ARG A 125 -8.51 12.88 3.64
N ALA A 126 -8.04 13.24 2.46
CA ALA A 126 -8.17 14.58 1.90
C ALA A 126 -9.52 14.70 1.15
N ASP A 127 -10.02 15.93 1.07
CA ASP A 127 -11.26 16.25 0.35
C ASP A 127 -11.05 16.34 -1.18
N TYR A 128 -9.79 16.26 -1.62
CA TYR A 128 -9.39 16.36 -3.02
C TYR A 128 -8.26 15.37 -3.34
N GLU A 129 -8.06 15.08 -4.60
CA GLU A 129 -6.95 14.25 -5.06
C GLU A 129 -5.61 14.99 -4.89
N LEU A 130 -4.64 14.32 -4.24
CA LEU A 130 -3.33 14.88 -3.93
C LEU A 130 -2.36 14.81 -5.12
N LEU A 131 -2.55 13.83 -6.00
CA LEU A 131 -1.70 13.61 -7.17
C LEU A 131 -2.29 14.29 -8.40
N SER A 132 -1.45 14.96 -9.16
CA SER A 132 -1.83 15.51 -10.47
C SER A 132 -2.06 14.40 -11.49
N GLN A 133 -2.74 14.74 -12.60
CA GLN A 133 -2.90 13.80 -13.72
C GLN A 133 -1.53 13.33 -14.23
N PRO A 134 -1.37 12.03 -14.50
CA PRO A 134 -0.09 11.49 -14.94
C PRO A 134 0.29 11.99 -16.32
N THR A 135 1.57 12.33 -16.49
CA THR A 135 2.15 12.68 -17.80
C THR A 135 3.09 11.57 -18.27
N ILE A 136 3.04 11.24 -19.56
CA ILE A 136 3.95 10.28 -20.14
C ILE A 136 5.32 10.94 -20.32
N VAL A 137 6.32 10.46 -19.59
CA VAL A 137 7.69 10.98 -19.64
C VAL A 137 8.60 10.16 -20.55
N LEU A 138 8.24 8.88 -20.80
CA LEU A 138 8.98 7.98 -21.68
C LEU A 138 8.03 6.93 -22.24
N GLN A 139 8.10 6.68 -23.55
CA GLN A 139 7.39 5.60 -24.21
C GLN A 139 8.28 4.99 -25.28
N GLY A 140 8.33 3.65 -25.35
CA GLY A 140 9.13 2.97 -26.37
C GLY A 140 8.95 1.45 -26.33
N VAL A 141 9.58 0.79 -27.28
CA VAL A 141 9.67 -0.67 -27.34
C VAL A 141 11.12 -1.05 -27.00
N TYR A 142 11.27 -1.93 -26.02
CA TYR A 142 12.58 -2.31 -25.48
C TYR A 142 12.74 -3.82 -25.53
N GLN A 143 13.98 -4.26 -25.65
CA GLN A 143 14.32 -5.68 -25.61
C GLN A 143 14.60 -6.12 -24.17
N TRP A 144 14.42 -7.41 -23.90
CA TRP A 144 14.88 -8.01 -22.63
C TRP A 144 16.36 -7.77 -22.40
N ASN A 145 16.73 -7.59 -21.15
CA ASN A 145 18.11 -7.28 -20.69
C ASN A 145 18.66 -5.92 -21.19
N ALA A 146 17.83 -5.05 -21.76
CA ALA A 146 18.21 -3.68 -22.02
C ALA A 146 17.92 -2.79 -20.81
N TRP A 147 18.90 -2.02 -20.36
CA TRP A 147 18.70 -0.99 -19.33
C TRP A 147 17.96 0.20 -19.93
N LEU A 148 16.97 0.69 -19.18
CA LEU A 148 16.24 1.90 -19.53
C LEU A 148 16.75 3.08 -18.71
N ASN A 149 17.17 4.14 -19.39
CA ASN A 149 17.43 5.40 -18.72
C ASN A 149 16.10 6.02 -18.32
N VAL A 150 15.79 5.93 -17.04
CA VAL A 150 14.60 6.58 -16.47
C VAL A 150 14.87 8.08 -16.40
N PRO A 151 14.00 8.93 -16.98
CA PRO A 151 14.16 10.37 -16.88
C PRO A 151 14.17 10.80 -15.42
N ASN A 152 15.30 11.36 -14.98
CA ASN A 152 15.48 11.81 -13.60
C ASN A 152 15.24 13.32 -13.53
N ASN A 153 14.00 13.71 -13.25
CA ASN A 153 13.66 15.11 -13.02
C ASN A 153 13.98 15.49 -11.57
N ARG A 154 15.28 15.64 -11.27
CA ARG A 154 15.79 15.98 -9.92
C ARG A 154 15.33 17.34 -9.38
N THR A 155 14.58 18.10 -10.13
CA THR A 155 14.15 19.44 -9.75
C THR A 155 12.93 19.48 -8.82
N SER A 156 12.27 18.34 -8.60
CA SER A 156 11.15 18.25 -7.66
C SER A 156 11.20 16.93 -6.90
N THR A 157 11.10 16.98 -5.59
CA THR A 157 11.13 15.83 -4.68
C THR A 157 9.79 15.09 -4.58
N ASN A 158 8.73 15.58 -5.24
CA ASN A 158 7.35 15.14 -5.02
C ASN A 158 6.75 14.45 -6.25
N HIS A 159 7.50 13.53 -6.88
CA HIS A 159 7.00 12.78 -8.02
C HIS A 159 6.93 11.28 -7.74
N ILE A 160 5.86 10.64 -8.20
CA ILE A 160 5.76 9.18 -8.28
C ILE A 160 5.96 8.78 -9.73
N LEU A 161 6.99 7.97 -9.99
CA LEU A 161 7.23 7.40 -11.30
C LEU A 161 6.58 6.02 -11.38
N ARG A 162 5.75 5.80 -12.42
CA ARG A 162 5.09 4.52 -12.65
C ARG A 162 5.47 3.98 -14.03
N ALA A 163 5.76 2.69 -14.10
CA ALA A 163 5.96 1.99 -15.36
C ALA A 163 4.69 1.17 -15.71
N LYS A 164 4.14 1.40 -16.91
CA LYS A 164 3.13 0.51 -17.50
C LYS A 164 3.80 -0.31 -18.57
N THR A 165 3.97 -1.61 -18.34
CA THR A 165 4.66 -2.50 -19.28
C THR A 165 3.67 -3.44 -19.96
N ASN A 166 3.89 -3.70 -21.25
CA ASN A 166 3.17 -4.71 -22.01
C ASN A 166 4.19 -5.72 -22.55
N ILE A 167 4.24 -6.89 -21.94
CA ILE A 167 5.21 -7.92 -22.26
C ILE A 167 4.63 -8.83 -23.35
N LYS A 168 5.19 -8.78 -24.56
CA LYS A 168 4.81 -9.68 -25.67
C LYS A 168 5.65 -10.96 -25.58
N ARG A 169 4.97 -12.08 -25.51
CA ARG A 169 5.61 -13.41 -25.50
C ARG A 169 5.96 -13.82 -26.94
N THR A 170 7.12 -14.46 -27.09
CA THR A 170 7.52 -15.11 -28.35
C THR A 170 6.68 -16.36 -28.60
N SER A 171 6.66 -16.83 -29.86
CA SER A 171 5.93 -18.05 -30.23
C SER A 171 6.41 -19.28 -29.46
N SER A 172 7.73 -19.39 -29.20
CA SER A 172 8.30 -20.47 -28.40
C SER A 172 7.87 -20.42 -26.93
N GLN A 173 7.71 -19.24 -26.34
CA GLN A 173 7.19 -19.07 -24.99
C GLN A 173 5.70 -19.41 -24.90
N LYS A 174 4.93 -19.13 -25.97
CA LYS A 174 3.53 -19.55 -26.04
C LYS A 174 3.39 -21.07 -26.10
N LEU A 175 4.28 -21.75 -26.80
CA LEU A 175 4.31 -23.22 -26.86
C LEU A 175 4.70 -23.85 -25.51
N LYS A 176 5.66 -23.27 -24.80
CA LYS A 176 6.04 -23.72 -23.46
C LYS A 176 4.89 -23.63 -22.45
N LYS A 177 3.98 -22.66 -22.60
CA LYS A 177 2.79 -22.54 -21.76
C LYS A 177 1.85 -23.75 -21.83
N LEU A 178 1.84 -24.47 -22.94
CA LEU A 178 1.06 -25.73 -23.08
C LEU A 178 1.62 -26.87 -22.25
N LEU A 179 2.93 -26.83 -21.94
CA LEU A 179 3.64 -27.93 -21.27
C LEU A 179 3.98 -27.62 -19.81
N TYR A 180 4.07 -26.32 -19.43
CA TYR A 180 4.50 -25.90 -18.10
C TYR A 180 3.59 -24.79 -17.57
N LYS A 181 3.25 -24.89 -16.27
CA LYS A 181 2.57 -23.79 -15.57
C LYS A 181 3.51 -22.60 -15.48
N GLU A 182 3.16 -21.50 -16.11
CA GLU A 182 3.96 -20.27 -16.09
C GLU A 182 3.68 -19.44 -14.83
N PHE A 183 4.72 -18.75 -14.38
CA PHE A 183 4.56 -17.66 -13.44
C PHE A 183 3.96 -16.46 -14.18
N GLU A 184 2.87 -15.90 -13.65
CA GLU A 184 2.35 -14.64 -14.13
C GLU A 184 3.24 -13.51 -13.60
N VAL A 185 3.81 -12.73 -14.53
CA VAL A 185 4.55 -11.51 -14.18
C VAL A 185 3.55 -10.35 -14.21
N TYR A 186 3.36 -9.74 -13.08
CA TYR A 186 2.47 -8.61 -12.89
C TYR A 186 3.23 -7.27 -12.94
#